data_22b894204c9f147db143cca0c61a09a5
#
_entry.id   22b894204c9f147db143cca0c61a09a5
#
_cell.length_a   1.000
_cell.length_b   1.000
_cell.length_c   1.000
_cell.angle_alpha   90.00
_cell.angle_beta   90.00
_cell.angle_gamma   90.00
#
_symmetry.space_group_name_H-M   'P 1'
#
loop_
_entity.id
_entity.type
_entity.pdbx_description
1 polymer ?
#
loop_
_entity_poly.entity_id
_entity_poly.type
_entity_poly.pdbx_seq_one_letter_code
_entity_poly.pdbx_strand_id
1 'polypeptide(L)'
;MSYDCLIVGGGLAGLTCGIKSAEAGLRTGIISSGMSALHFSSGSFDMAGYDEQGGVVYRPMEHIAENLLKNERHPYARCGLETIREAMNFFKETLSREELTLYNNGDDNHFHVTTMGTIKPTYFSQQTVFNERIKEAFSRRPKI
;
A
#
# COMPACT_ATOMS: atom_id res chain seq x y z
N MET A 1 30.86 -5.12 -14.65
CA MET A 1 29.62 -4.34 -14.86
C MET A 1 29.46 -3.39 -13.69
N SER A 2 29.15 -2.12 -13.94
CA SER A 2 28.87 -1.14 -12.89
C SER A 2 27.36 -0.81 -12.89
N TYR A 3 26.78 -0.68 -11.70
CA TYR A 3 25.40 -0.24 -11.50
C TYR A 3 25.38 1.22 -11.05
N ASP A 4 24.38 1.98 -11.48
CA ASP A 4 24.15 3.35 -11.01
C ASP A 4 23.33 3.32 -9.70
N CYS A 5 22.47 2.28 -9.55
CA CYS A 5 21.67 2.05 -8.35
C CYS A 5 21.71 0.55 -7.99
N LEU A 6 22.04 0.25 -6.73
CA LEU A 6 22.01 -1.10 -6.18
C LEU A 6 21.05 -1.15 -4.98
N ILE A 7 20.00 -1.96 -5.08
CA ILE A 7 18.95 -2.09 -4.09
C ILE A 7 19.12 -3.40 -3.34
N VAL A 8 19.09 -3.33 -2.03
CA VAL A 8 19.15 -4.51 -1.15
C VAL A 8 17.76 -4.78 -0.58
N GLY A 9 17.14 -5.87 -1.01
CA GLY A 9 15.82 -6.31 -0.61
C GLY A 9 14.83 -6.34 -1.77
N GLY A 10 14.23 -7.52 -2.03
CA GLY A 10 13.25 -7.75 -3.10
C GLY A 10 11.80 -7.64 -2.63
N GLY A 11 11.52 -6.93 -1.54
CA GLY A 11 10.17 -6.64 -1.08
C GLY A 11 9.52 -5.51 -1.89
N LEU A 12 8.27 -5.14 -1.52
CA LEU A 12 7.50 -4.11 -2.24
C LEU A 12 8.27 -2.80 -2.42
N ALA A 13 8.90 -2.30 -1.36
CA ALA A 13 9.67 -1.06 -1.41
C ALA A 13 10.87 -1.16 -2.37
N GLY A 14 11.63 -2.27 -2.31
CA GLY A 14 12.79 -2.47 -3.17
C GLY A 14 12.41 -2.64 -4.64
N LEU A 15 11.35 -3.38 -4.93
CA LEU A 15 10.86 -3.54 -6.31
C LEU A 15 10.32 -2.23 -6.87
N THR A 16 9.53 -1.48 -6.10
CA THR A 16 9.02 -0.17 -6.52
C THR A 16 10.15 0.82 -6.80
N CYS A 17 11.15 0.86 -5.90
CA CYS A 17 12.36 1.67 -6.09
C CYS A 17 13.12 1.23 -7.36
N GLY A 18 13.24 -0.07 -7.59
CA GLY A 18 13.91 -0.63 -8.76
C GLY A 18 13.24 -0.23 -10.08
N ILE A 19 11.93 -0.36 -10.15
CA ILE A 19 11.15 0.04 -11.34
C ILE A 19 11.32 1.55 -11.57
N LYS A 20 11.15 2.37 -10.55
CA LYS A 20 11.29 3.83 -10.65
C LYS A 20 12.69 4.25 -11.09
N SER A 21 13.74 3.60 -10.57
CA SER A 21 15.12 3.85 -10.96
C SER A 21 15.40 3.44 -12.41
N ALA A 22 14.89 2.31 -12.84
CA ALA A 22 15.02 1.82 -14.20
C ALA A 22 14.29 2.74 -15.21
N GLU A 23 13.07 3.20 -14.87
CA GLU A 23 12.34 4.18 -15.68
C GLU A 23 13.07 5.52 -15.79
N ALA A 24 13.85 5.89 -14.78
CA ALA A 24 14.73 7.06 -14.84
C ALA A 24 16.02 6.84 -15.66
N GLY A 25 16.16 5.67 -16.30
CA GLY A 25 17.32 5.32 -17.15
C GLY A 25 18.56 4.86 -16.39
N LEU A 26 18.45 4.61 -15.07
CA LEU A 26 19.56 4.13 -14.27
C LEU A 26 19.77 2.62 -14.47
N ARG A 27 21.03 2.20 -14.57
CA ARG A 27 21.39 0.76 -14.53
C ARG A 27 21.18 0.24 -13.12
N THR A 28 20.06 -0.40 -12.91
CA THR A 28 19.58 -0.79 -11.58
C THR A 28 19.80 -2.30 -11.36
N GLY A 29 20.32 -2.65 -10.19
CA GLY A 29 20.42 -4.04 -9.72
C GLY A 29 19.66 -4.21 -8.42
N ILE A 30 19.02 -5.37 -8.24
CA ILE A 30 18.34 -5.76 -7.00
C ILE A 30 18.99 -7.01 -6.45
N ILE A 31 19.42 -6.98 -5.18
CA ILE A 31 19.94 -8.14 -4.46
C ILE A 31 18.87 -8.54 -3.43
N SER A 32 18.41 -9.80 -3.52
CA SER A 32 17.45 -10.36 -2.57
C SER A 32 17.87 -11.75 -2.12
N SER A 33 17.60 -12.06 -0.86
CA SER A 33 17.76 -13.40 -0.30
C SER A 33 16.36 -13.99 -0.07
N GLY A 34 16.01 -15.03 -0.83
CA GLY A 34 14.71 -15.70 -0.73
C GLY A 34 13.56 -14.94 -1.41
N MET A 35 12.33 -15.34 -1.07
CA MET A 35 11.10 -14.94 -1.77
C MET A 35 10.49 -13.61 -1.30
N SER A 36 11.13 -12.89 -0.38
CA SER A 36 10.67 -11.62 0.21
C SER A 36 9.30 -11.70 0.93
N ALA A 37 8.93 -10.63 1.64
CA ALA A 37 7.65 -10.53 2.32
C ALA A 37 6.43 -10.48 1.37
N LEU A 38 6.63 -10.23 0.07
CA LEU A 38 5.55 -10.25 -0.93
C LEU A 38 4.89 -11.62 -1.06
N HIS A 39 5.63 -12.70 -0.82
CA HIS A 39 5.06 -14.06 -0.83
C HIS A 39 3.93 -14.25 0.18
N PHE A 40 3.96 -13.50 1.28
CA PHE A 40 2.94 -13.55 2.34
C PHE A 40 1.96 -12.38 2.27
N SER A 41 1.97 -11.61 1.19
CA SER A 41 1.07 -10.48 1.02
C SER A 41 -0.38 -10.92 1.03
N SER A 42 -1.23 -10.15 1.74
CA SER A 42 -2.69 -10.33 1.74
C SER A 42 -3.37 -9.83 0.47
N GLY A 43 -2.62 -9.27 -0.48
CA GLY A 43 -3.18 -8.60 -1.66
C GLY A 43 -3.80 -7.23 -1.35
N SER A 44 -3.53 -6.68 -0.17
CA SER A 44 -3.95 -5.34 0.23
C SER A 44 -2.75 -4.44 0.48
N PHE A 45 -2.95 -3.14 0.31
CA PHE A 45 -1.99 -2.09 0.60
C PHE A 45 -2.64 -1.10 1.58
N ASP A 46 -2.10 -1.03 2.78
CA ASP A 46 -2.67 -0.27 3.87
C ASP A 46 -2.01 1.11 3.97
N MET A 47 -2.80 2.16 4.22
CA MET A 47 -2.34 3.52 4.43
C MET A 47 -3.11 4.15 5.59
N ALA A 48 -2.41 4.51 6.69
CA ALA A 48 -3.00 5.19 7.85
C ALA A 48 -4.38 4.62 8.22
N GLY A 49 -4.46 3.31 8.48
CA GLY A 49 -5.74 2.62 8.72
C GLY A 49 -6.36 2.92 10.07
N TYR A 50 -5.53 3.28 11.05
CA TYR A 50 -5.95 3.57 12.42
C TYR A 50 -5.25 4.83 12.94
N ASP A 51 -5.95 5.57 13.80
CA ASP A 51 -5.38 6.67 14.56
C ASP A 51 -4.63 6.18 15.81
N GLU A 52 -4.04 7.10 16.57
CA GLU A 52 -3.28 6.78 17.79
C GLU A 52 -4.14 6.16 18.92
N GLN A 53 -5.45 6.34 18.88
CA GLN A 53 -6.41 5.79 19.82
C GLN A 53 -6.99 4.45 19.38
N GLY A 54 -6.60 3.96 18.18
CA GLY A 54 -7.10 2.73 17.57
C GLY A 54 -8.44 2.90 16.85
N GLY A 55 -8.88 4.13 16.64
CA GLY A 55 -10.05 4.45 15.81
C GLY A 55 -9.77 4.22 14.33
N VAL A 56 -10.78 3.80 13.57
CA VAL A 56 -10.64 3.57 12.12
C VAL A 56 -10.53 4.90 11.39
N VAL A 57 -9.51 5.05 10.58
CA VAL A 57 -9.31 6.19 9.68
C VAL A 57 -9.96 5.88 8.34
N TYR A 58 -11.05 6.57 8.02
CA TYR A 58 -11.75 6.40 6.74
C TYR A 58 -11.07 7.19 5.61
N ARG A 59 -10.55 8.39 5.90
CA ARG A 59 -9.91 9.29 4.95
C ARG A 59 -8.41 9.43 5.22
N PRO A 60 -7.60 8.46 4.76
CA PRO A 60 -6.19 8.41 5.14
C PRO A 60 -5.38 9.63 4.68
N MET A 61 -5.68 10.19 3.50
CA MET A 61 -4.94 11.35 3.00
C MET A 61 -5.22 12.62 3.82
N GLU A 62 -6.46 12.83 4.25
CA GLU A 62 -6.82 13.93 5.16
C GLU A 62 -6.17 13.73 6.53
N HIS A 63 -6.27 12.52 7.08
CA HIS A 63 -5.64 12.19 8.36
C HIS A 63 -4.13 12.41 8.36
N ILE A 64 -3.45 12.01 7.29
CA ILE A 64 -2.01 12.26 7.11
C ILE A 64 -1.75 13.77 7.11
N ALA A 65 -2.48 14.55 6.32
CA ALA A 65 -2.29 15.98 6.20
C ALA A 65 -2.53 16.73 7.52
N GLU A 66 -3.58 16.38 8.23
CA GLU A 66 -4.01 17.10 9.44
C GLU A 66 -3.25 16.68 10.71
N ASN A 67 -2.81 15.42 10.80
CA ASN A 67 -2.27 14.85 12.02
C ASN A 67 -0.82 14.39 11.89
N LEU A 68 -0.52 13.55 10.89
CA LEU A 68 0.79 12.87 10.83
C LEU A 68 1.91 13.77 10.29
N LEU A 69 1.61 14.75 9.42
CA LEU A 69 2.60 15.70 8.93
C LEU A 69 3.12 16.64 10.03
N LYS A 70 2.41 16.80 11.14
CA LYS A 70 2.84 17.61 12.29
C LYS A 70 3.98 16.97 13.08
N ASN A 71 4.15 15.65 12.95
CA ASN A 71 5.23 14.92 13.56
C ASN A 71 6.39 14.77 12.58
N GLU A 72 7.40 15.65 12.65
CA GLU A 72 8.57 15.65 11.75
C GLU A 72 9.35 14.32 11.73
N ARG A 73 9.19 13.47 12.74
CA ARG A 73 9.82 12.14 12.79
C ARG A 73 9.00 11.08 12.08
N HIS A 74 7.73 11.36 11.78
CA HIS A 74 6.86 10.40 11.10
C HIS A 74 7.31 10.22 9.63
N PRO A 75 7.36 8.97 9.10
CA PRO A 75 7.76 8.73 7.71
C PRO A 75 6.98 9.56 6.69
N TYR A 76 5.68 9.72 6.88
CA TYR A 76 4.84 10.53 5.98
C TYR A 76 5.20 12.02 6.01
N ALA A 77 5.58 12.57 7.17
CA ALA A 77 6.03 13.95 7.26
C ALA A 77 7.34 14.18 6.49
N ARG A 78 8.24 13.19 6.53
CA ARG A 78 9.52 13.26 5.78
C ARG A 78 9.34 13.15 4.27
N CYS A 79 8.34 12.42 3.81
CA CYS A 79 8.02 12.30 2.38
C CYS A 79 7.24 13.51 1.87
N GLY A 80 6.33 14.04 2.68
CA GLY A 80 5.37 15.06 2.26
C GLY A 80 4.18 14.48 1.49
N LEU A 81 3.04 15.18 1.57
CA LEU A 81 1.76 14.69 1.05
C LEU A 81 1.78 14.48 -0.47
N GLU A 82 2.43 15.38 -1.21
CA GLU A 82 2.53 15.29 -2.67
C GLU A 82 3.30 14.06 -3.11
N THR A 83 4.47 13.81 -2.51
CA THR A 83 5.26 12.59 -2.80
C THR A 83 4.47 11.31 -2.49
N ILE A 84 3.65 11.32 -1.44
CA ILE A 84 2.79 10.17 -1.10
C ILE A 84 1.75 9.95 -2.22
N ARG A 85 1.09 11.02 -2.69
CA ARG A 85 0.11 10.95 -3.80
C ARG A 85 0.77 10.43 -5.09
N GLU A 86 1.90 11.00 -5.46
CA GLU A 86 2.68 10.58 -6.63
C GLU A 86 3.08 9.09 -6.53
N ALA A 87 3.52 8.64 -5.36
CA ALA A 87 3.91 7.25 -5.14
C ALA A 87 2.72 6.29 -5.27
N MET A 88 1.53 6.67 -4.76
CA MET A 88 0.32 5.86 -4.90
C MET A 88 -0.14 5.77 -6.35
N ASN A 89 -0.11 6.88 -7.08
CA ASN A 89 -0.44 6.89 -8.50
C ASN A 89 0.54 6.05 -9.31
N PHE A 90 1.84 6.23 -9.09
CA PHE A 90 2.88 5.44 -9.73
C PHE A 90 2.70 3.94 -9.50
N PHE A 91 2.40 3.54 -8.26
CA PHE A 91 2.17 2.14 -7.91
C PHE A 91 0.95 1.57 -8.66
N LYS A 92 -0.17 2.29 -8.65
CA LYS A 92 -1.40 1.90 -9.33
C LYS A 92 -1.20 1.77 -10.85
N GLU A 93 -0.54 2.76 -11.46
CA GLU A 93 -0.24 2.77 -12.90
C GLU A 93 0.71 1.64 -13.30
N THR A 94 1.76 1.40 -12.51
CA THR A 94 2.72 0.32 -12.76
C THR A 94 2.04 -1.04 -12.79
N LEU A 95 1.17 -1.33 -11.82
CA LEU A 95 0.42 -2.58 -11.79
C LEU A 95 -0.61 -2.67 -12.92
N SER A 96 -1.26 -1.57 -13.28
CA SER A 96 -2.21 -1.53 -14.39
C SER A 96 -1.57 -1.85 -15.74
N ARG A 97 -0.30 -1.48 -15.98
CA ARG A 97 0.44 -1.85 -17.19
C ARG A 97 0.66 -3.35 -17.33
N GLU A 98 0.68 -4.07 -16.20
CA GLU A 98 0.81 -5.52 -16.12
C GLU A 98 -0.55 -6.23 -15.97
N GLU A 99 -1.65 -5.55 -16.34
CA GLU A 99 -3.03 -6.06 -16.26
C GLU A 99 -3.48 -6.42 -14.83
N LEU A 100 -2.77 -5.94 -13.80
CA LEU A 100 -3.12 -6.11 -12.40
C LEU A 100 -3.98 -4.95 -11.92
N THR A 101 -5.28 -5.18 -11.78
CA THR A 101 -6.22 -4.18 -11.33
C THR A 101 -6.25 -4.09 -9.81
N LEU A 102 -6.06 -2.86 -9.30
CA LEU A 102 -6.27 -2.52 -7.90
C LEU A 102 -7.63 -1.85 -7.74
N TYR A 103 -8.39 -2.33 -6.77
CA TYR A 103 -9.56 -1.60 -6.27
C TYR A 103 -9.13 -0.55 -5.25
N ASN A 104 -9.72 0.62 -5.34
CA ASN A 104 -9.69 1.65 -4.30
C ASN A 104 -11.04 2.39 -4.28
N ASN A 105 -11.39 2.97 -3.14
CA ASN A 105 -12.62 3.74 -2.97
C ASN A 105 -12.33 5.25 -3.03
N GLY A 106 -11.88 5.73 -4.19
CA GLY A 106 -11.38 7.11 -4.30
C GLY A 106 -10.18 7.33 -3.39
N ASP A 107 -10.27 8.34 -2.52
CA ASP A 107 -9.26 8.64 -1.49
C ASP A 107 -9.58 8.02 -0.12
N ASP A 108 -10.63 7.21 -0.04
CA ASP A 108 -11.10 6.60 1.20
C ASP A 108 -10.56 5.19 1.39
N ASN A 109 -10.29 4.82 2.65
CA ASN A 109 -10.06 3.44 3.02
C ASN A 109 -11.35 2.62 2.88
N HIS A 110 -11.22 1.44 2.32
CA HIS A 110 -12.25 0.40 2.33
C HIS A 110 -11.87 -0.74 3.29
N PHE A 111 -12.68 -1.77 3.41
CA PHE A 111 -12.42 -2.87 4.33
C PHE A 111 -11.96 -4.12 3.61
N HIS A 112 -11.00 -4.80 4.23
CA HIS A 112 -10.43 -6.06 3.78
C HIS A 112 -10.50 -7.10 4.91
N VAL A 113 -10.85 -8.35 4.55
CA VAL A 113 -10.83 -9.47 5.52
C VAL A 113 -9.44 -10.06 5.61
N THR A 114 -8.90 -10.14 6.80
CA THR A 114 -7.63 -10.81 7.05
C THR A 114 -7.77 -12.33 7.01
N THR A 115 -6.65 -13.04 6.90
CA THR A 115 -6.62 -14.51 6.97
C THR A 115 -7.13 -15.06 8.31
N MET A 116 -7.18 -14.23 9.35
CA MET A 116 -7.73 -14.58 10.67
C MET A 116 -9.23 -14.29 10.80
N GLY A 117 -9.88 -13.84 9.73
CA GLY A 117 -11.31 -13.51 9.73
C GLY A 117 -11.65 -12.17 10.39
N THR A 118 -10.66 -11.32 10.69
CA THR A 118 -10.88 -9.95 11.16
C THR A 118 -10.97 -8.98 9.98
N ILE A 119 -11.50 -7.78 10.23
CA ILE A 119 -11.57 -6.72 9.23
C ILE A 119 -10.50 -5.69 9.53
N LYS A 120 -9.84 -5.19 8.49
CA LYS A 120 -8.93 -4.05 8.57
C LYS A 120 -9.26 -3.00 7.51
N PRO A 121 -9.04 -1.70 7.79
CA PRO A 121 -9.06 -0.67 6.76
C PRO A 121 -7.85 -0.83 5.83
N THR A 122 -8.07 -0.64 4.54
CA THR A 122 -7.02 -0.72 3.52
C THR A 122 -7.27 0.29 2.40
N TYR A 123 -6.21 0.77 1.77
CA TYR A 123 -6.31 1.77 0.71
C TYR A 123 -6.45 1.15 -0.68
N PHE A 124 -5.64 0.12 -0.98
CA PHE A 124 -5.77 -0.68 -2.20
C PHE A 124 -6.01 -2.15 -1.88
N SER A 125 -6.82 -2.80 -2.70
CA SER A 125 -6.97 -4.26 -2.72
C SER A 125 -6.80 -4.79 -4.13
N GLN A 126 -6.11 -5.91 -4.30
CA GLN A 126 -6.15 -6.64 -5.55
C GLN A 126 -7.58 -7.12 -5.83
N GLN A 127 -7.99 -7.10 -7.08
CA GLN A 127 -9.34 -7.50 -7.49
C GLN A 127 -9.70 -8.93 -7.02
N THR A 128 -8.73 -9.82 -6.95
CA THR A 128 -8.92 -11.22 -6.52
C THR A 128 -9.31 -11.39 -5.06
N VAL A 129 -8.99 -10.39 -4.21
CA VAL A 129 -9.29 -10.42 -2.77
C VAL A 129 -10.28 -9.34 -2.35
N PHE A 130 -10.68 -8.47 -3.27
CA PHE A 130 -11.67 -7.43 -3.02
C PHE A 130 -13.09 -8.02 -2.96
N ASN A 131 -13.87 -7.60 -1.96
CA ASN A 131 -15.26 -7.99 -1.82
C ASN A 131 -16.11 -6.80 -1.32
N GLU A 132 -16.96 -6.27 -2.19
CA GLU A 132 -17.85 -5.14 -1.89
C GLU A 132 -18.78 -5.39 -0.71
N ARG A 133 -19.19 -6.65 -0.48
CA ARG A 133 -20.17 -7.03 0.55
C ARG A 133 -19.56 -7.30 1.92
N ILE A 134 -18.25 -7.12 2.08
CA ILE A 134 -17.60 -7.38 3.37
C ILE A 134 -18.27 -6.61 4.50
N LYS A 135 -18.54 -5.31 4.32
CA LYS A 135 -19.16 -4.45 5.31
C LYS A 135 -20.58 -4.93 5.68
N GLU A 136 -21.36 -5.35 4.69
CA GLU A 136 -22.70 -5.90 4.89
C GLU A 136 -22.66 -7.28 5.57
N ALA A 137 -21.75 -8.15 5.14
CA ALA A 137 -21.61 -9.49 5.72
C ALA A 137 -21.32 -9.42 7.22
N PHE A 138 -20.46 -8.52 7.65
CA PHE A 138 -20.17 -8.35 9.09
C PHE A 138 -21.29 -7.68 9.87
N SER A 139 -22.03 -6.74 9.27
CA SER A 139 -23.18 -6.12 9.95
C SER A 139 -24.34 -7.10 10.19
N ARG A 140 -24.50 -8.11 9.34
CA ARG A 140 -25.55 -9.13 9.46
C ARG A 140 -25.22 -10.25 10.45
N ARG A 141 -24.03 -10.24 11.08
CA ARG A 141 -23.57 -11.28 12.00
C ARG A 141 -23.91 -12.69 11.46
N PRO A 142 -23.31 -13.14 10.36
CA PRO A 142 -23.56 -14.48 9.86
C PRO A 142 -23.25 -15.48 10.98
N LYS A 143 -24.19 -16.35 11.29
CA LYS A 143 -23.94 -17.50 12.17
C LYS A 143 -22.98 -18.41 11.43
N ILE A 144 -21.79 -18.59 12.01
CA ILE A 144 -20.83 -19.60 11.58
C ILE A 144 -21.32 -20.96 12.03
#